data_06ee8784c7789c4da8d82a97a4163e96
#
_entry.id   06ee8784c7789c4da8d82a97a4163e96
#
_cell.length_a   1.000
_cell.length_b   1.000
_cell.length_c   1.000
_cell.angle_alpha   90.00
_cell.angle_beta   90.00
_cell.angle_gamma   90.00
#
_symmetry.space_group_name_H-M   'P 1'
#
loop_
_entity.id
_entity.type
_entity.pdbx_description
1 polymer ?
#
loop_
_entity_poly.entity_id
_entity_poly.type
_entity_poly.pdbx_seq_one_letter_code
_entity_poly.pdbx_strand_id
1 'polypeptide(L)'
;MITPTAAHAKTQATLRRACRSRAAAVFDATAGRATIAVMGPRSRELLARITPADVSNEAQRWGRAREIEVADGYAWCLRVSFVGELGYELYPTADVAVDVYDAVLAAGHDLGLRHAGYHALDSLRVEKGYRHLGHDIGPVDDP
;
A
#
# COMPACT_ATOMS: atom_id res chain seq x y z
N MET A 1 6.42 -3.19 9.62
CA MET A 1 6.39 -1.73 9.37
C MET A 1 6.62 -1.52 7.88
N ILE A 2 5.86 -0.66 7.25
CA ILE A 2 6.02 -0.24 5.85
C ILE A 2 6.50 1.21 5.90
N THR A 3 7.50 1.55 5.09
CA THR A 3 8.07 2.90 5.04
C THR A 3 8.40 3.29 3.60
N PRO A 4 8.40 4.58 3.27
CA PRO A 4 8.90 5.04 1.97
C PRO A 4 10.35 4.62 1.76
N THR A 5 10.70 4.30 0.52
CA THR A 5 12.06 3.88 0.13
C THR A 5 13.13 4.91 0.56
N ALA A 6 12.83 6.19 0.42
CA ALA A 6 13.74 7.27 0.85
C ALA A 6 14.04 7.26 2.36
N ALA A 7 13.14 6.73 3.19
CA ALA A 7 13.31 6.63 4.63
C ALA A 7 13.89 5.29 5.10
N HIS A 8 14.07 4.32 4.19
CA HIS A 8 14.42 2.93 4.52
C HIS A 8 15.66 2.82 5.43
N ALA A 9 16.79 3.35 5.00
CA ALA A 9 18.05 3.25 5.76
C ALA A 9 17.96 3.89 7.15
N LYS A 10 17.33 5.08 7.24
CA LYS A 10 17.13 5.79 8.51
C LYS A 10 16.21 5.01 9.44
N THR A 11 15.10 4.49 8.93
CA THR A 11 14.14 3.71 9.71
C THR A 11 14.78 2.43 10.23
N GLN A 12 15.48 1.68 9.37
CA GLN A 12 16.17 0.46 9.75
C GLN A 12 17.23 0.71 10.84
N ALA A 13 18.05 1.75 10.69
CA ALA A 13 19.06 2.12 11.70
C ALA A 13 18.42 2.50 13.03
N THR A 14 17.31 3.24 13.01
CA THR A 14 16.56 3.64 14.20
C THR A 14 15.98 2.43 14.94
N LEU A 15 15.33 1.54 14.20
CA LEU A 15 14.75 0.32 14.77
C LEU A 15 15.82 -0.60 15.35
N ARG A 16 16.91 -0.84 14.62
CA ARG A 16 18.04 -1.66 15.12
C ARG A 16 18.64 -1.08 16.40
N ARG A 17 18.75 0.25 16.49
CA ARG A 17 19.22 0.92 17.71
C ARG A 17 18.26 0.71 18.87
N ALA A 18 16.96 0.84 18.65
CA ALA A 18 15.95 0.63 19.69
C ALA A 18 15.88 -0.83 20.17
N CYS A 19 16.31 -1.79 19.36
CA CYS A 19 16.32 -3.21 19.71
C CYS A 19 17.58 -3.67 20.46
N ARG A 20 18.65 -2.85 20.55
CA ARG A 20 19.95 -3.29 21.10
C ARG A 20 19.90 -3.85 22.52
N SER A 21 19.00 -3.33 23.35
CA SER A 21 18.82 -3.76 24.75
C SER A 21 17.58 -4.62 24.98
N ARG A 22 17.01 -5.19 23.92
CA ARG A 22 15.75 -5.93 23.94
C ARG A 22 15.91 -7.28 23.29
N ALA A 23 15.11 -8.27 23.70
CA ALA A 23 15.00 -9.55 23.01
C ALA A 23 14.16 -9.40 21.73
N ALA A 24 14.69 -8.60 20.78
CA ALA A 24 14.02 -8.27 19.52
C ALA A 24 15.04 -8.14 18.39
N ALA A 25 14.63 -8.50 17.18
CA ALA A 25 15.44 -8.37 15.97
C ALA A 25 14.68 -7.62 14.88
N VAL A 26 15.42 -6.96 14.00
CA VAL A 26 14.86 -6.24 12.83
C VAL A 26 15.40 -6.90 11.57
N PHE A 27 14.48 -7.42 10.79
CA PHE A 27 14.77 -8.01 9.48
C PHE A 27 14.23 -7.12 8.36
N ASP A 28 15.02 -6.97 7.32
CA ASP A 28 14.59 -6.33 6.08
C ASP A 28 13.89 -7.37 5.19
N ALA A 29 12.61 -7.19 4.98
CA ALA A 29 11.78 -8.06 4.15
C ALA A 29 11.40 -7.42 2.81
N THR A 30 12.02 -6.30 2.44
CA THR A 30 11.65 -5.50 1.26
C THR A 30 11.68 -6.33 -0.04
N ALA A 31 12.73 -7.12 -0.25
CA ALA A 31 12.85 -7.95 -1.45
C ALA A 31 11.87 -9.14 -1.50
N GLY A 32 11.27 -9.49 -0.38
CA GLY A 32 10.32 -10.60 -0.27
C GLY A 32 8.87 -10.23 -0.58
N ARG A 33 8.58 -8.94 -0.84
CA ARG A 33 7.21 -8.46 -1.08
C ARG A 33 7.16 -7.40 -2.17
N ALA A 34 6.09 -7.43 -2.96
CA ALA A 34 5.73 -6.35 -3.86
C ALA A 34 4.72 -5.41 -3.21
N THR A 35 4.54 -4.24 -3.80
CA THR A 35 3.46 -3.30 -3.44
C THR A 35 2.64 -2.99 -4.67
N ILE A 36 1.35 -3.29 -4.62
CA ILE A 36 0.40 -3.00 -5.69
C ILE A 36 -0.67 -2.08 -5.12
N ALA A 37 -0.71 -0.83 -5.57
CA ALA A 37 -1.70 0.16 -5.14
C ALA A 37 -2.90 0.15 -6.10
N VAL A 38 -4.11 -0.06 -5.57
CA VAL A 38 -5.38 0.00 -6.32
C VAL A 38 -6.21 1.12 -5.71
N MET A 39 -6.26 2.24 -6.40
CA MET A 39 -6.89 3.47 -5.90
C MET A 39 -7.94 3.98 -6.87
N GLY A 40 -9.00 4.57 -6.33
CA GLY A 40 -10.12 5.11 -7.08
C GLY A 40 -11.48 4.67 -6.53
N PRO A 41 -12.58 5.32 -6.95
CA PRO A 41 -13.91 5.07 -6.38
C PRO A 41 -14.41 3.64 -6.58
N ARG A 42 -13.95 2.95 -7.62
CA ARG A 42 -14.32 1.55 -7.93
C ARG A 42 -13.29 0.52 -7.43
N SER A 43 -12.29 0.91 -6.66
CA SER A 43 -11.23 0.01 -6.17
C SER A 43 -11.78 -1.15 -5.33
N ARG A 44 -12.84 -0.92 -4.54
CA ARG A 44 -13.50 -1.99 -3.77
C ARG A 44 -14.22 -2.99 -4.66
N GLU A 45 -14.91 -2.50 -5.69
CA GLU A 45 -15.58 -3.37 -6.66
C GLU A 45 -14.58 -4.28 -7.37
N LEU A 46 -13.44 -3.71 -7.78
CA LEU A 46 -12.34 -4.47 -8.35
C LEU A 46 -11.84 -5.53 -7.36
N LEU A 47 -11.52 -5.10 -6.13
CA LEU A 47 -10.95 -6.01 -5.14
C LEU A 47 -11.90 -7.15 -4.81
N ALA A 48 -13.21 -6.90 -4.71
CA ALA A 48 -14.22 -7.92 -4.45
C ALA A 48 -14.33 -9.00 -5.56
N ARG A 49 -13.78 -8.74 -6.76
CA ARG A 49 -13.75 -9.72 -7.84
C ARG A 49 -12.59 -10.72 -7.74
N ILE A 50 -11.54 -10.36 -7.01
CA ILE A 50 -10.29 -11.14 -6.94
C ILE A 50 -10.00 -11.69 -5.55
N THR A 51 -10.90 -11.47 -4.58
CA THR A 51 -10.79 -12.00 -3.23
C THR A 51 -12.14 -12.50 -2.73
N PRO A 52 -12.20 -13.63 -2.04
CA PRO A 52 -13.41 -14.06 -1.31
C PRO A 52 -13.60 -13.29 0.01
N ALA A 53 -12.60 -12.52 0.44
CA ALA A 53 -12.65 -11.79 1.70
C ALA A 53 -13.64 -10.63 1.63
N ASP A 54 -14.38 -10.39 2.71
CA ASP A 54 -15.24 -9.21 2.84
C ASP A 54 -14.38 -7.93 2.90
N VAL A 55 -14.52 -7.07 1.88
CA VAL A 55 -13.83 -5.78 1.74
C VAL A 55 -14.76 -4.58 1.98
N SER A 56 -15.89 -4.80 2.64
CA SER A 56 -16.82 -3.76 3.06
C SER A 56 -16.17 -2.74 4.00
N ASN A 57 -16.86 -1.65 4.28
CA ASN A 57 -16.38 -0.64 5.23
C ASN A 57 -16.25 -1.19 6.65
N GLU A 58 -17.11 -2.12 7.01
CA GLU A 58 -17.19 -2.76 8.32
C GLU A 58 -16.02 -3.73 8.53
N ALA A 59 -15.74 -4.55 7.53
CA ALA A 59 -14.68 -5.56 7.59
C ALA A 59 -13.29 -4.99 7.35
N GLN A 60 -13.16 -4.03 6.43
CA GLN A 60 -11.90 -3.41 6.03
C GLN A 60 -11.95 -1.90 6.27
N ARG A 61 -11.83 -1.48 7.54
CA ARG A 61 -11.84 -0.07 7.93
C ARG A 61 -10.59 0.66 7.46
N TRP A 62 -10.68 1.98 7.33
CA TRP A 62 -9.53 2.84 7.04
C TRP A 62 -8.36 2.56 8.00
N GLY A 63 -7.15 2.47 7.44
CA GLY A 63 -5.93 2.18 8.18
C GLY A 63 -5.79 0.74 8.66
N ARG A 64 -6.78 -0.13 8.43
CA ARG A 64 -6.72 -1.53 8.83
C ARG A 64 -5.93 -2.34 7.79
N ALA A 65 -4.97 -3.10 8.31
CA ALA A 65 -4.25 -4.11 7.55
C ALA A 65 -4.73 -5.51 7.98
N ARG A 66 -4.90 -6.41 7.02
CA ARG A 66 -5.13 -7.83 7.26
C ARG A 66 -4.61 -8.65 6.08
N GLU A 67 -4.31 -9.90 6.32
CA GLU A 67 -4.02 -10.84 5.26
C GLU A 67 -5.33 -11.32 4.63
N ILE A 68 -5.36 -11.34 3.32
CA ILE A 68 -6.49 -11.83 2.52
C ILE A 68 -5.99 -12.78 1.44
N GLU A 69 -6.80 -13.74 1.07
CA GLU A 69 -6.61 -14.50 -0.15
C GLU A 69 -6.91 -13.60 -1.35
N VAL A 70 -6.03 -13.59 -2.34
CA VAL A 70 -6.16 -12.78 -3.54
C VAL A 70 -5.55 -13.53 -4.72
N ALA A 71 -6.30 -13.68 -5.82
CA ALA A 71 -5.93 -14.58 -6.90
C ALA A 71 -5.60 -15.99 -6.35
N ASP A 72 -4.46 -16.55 -6.73
CA ASP A 72 -4.02 -17.87 -6.27
C ASP A 72 -3.04 -17.82 -5.08
N GLY A 73 -3.04 -16.72 -4.31
CA GLY A 73 -2.12 -16.52 -3.21
C GLY A 73 -2.67 -15.67 -2.07
N TYR A 74 -1.76 -15.18 -1.23
CA TYR A 74 -2.09 -14.32 -0.10
C TYR A 74 -1.36 -12.98 -0.19
N ALA A 75 -2.06 -11.91 0.20
CA ALA A 75 -1.47 -10.58 0.32
C ALA A 75 -1.94 -9.91 1.61
N TRP A 76 -1.06 -9.14 2.24
CA TRP A 76 -1.52 -8.14 3.18
C TRP A 76 -2.25 -7.04 2.42
N CYS A 77 -3.49 -6.78 2.82
CA CYS A 77 -4.31 -5.71 2.27
C CYS A 77 -4.44 -4.60 3.30
N LEU A 78 -3.92 -3.44 2.99
CA LEU A 78 -4.02 -2.24 3.81
C LEU A 78 -4.98 -1.25 3.15
N ARG A 79 -6.02 -0.83 3.86
CA ARG A 79 -6.93 0.19 3.34
C ARG A 79 -6.37 1.58 3.62
N VAL A 80 -5.67 2.11 2.65
CA VAL A 80 -5.11 3.47 2.62
C VAL A 80 -5.18 4.03 1.21
N SER A 81 -5.05 5.34 1.10
CA SER A 81 -4.94 6.02 -0.19
C SER A 81 -4.11 7.28 -0.03
N PHE A 82 -3.28 7.56 -1.01
CA PHE A 82 -2.54 8.82 -1.10
C PHE A 82 -3.06 9.74 -2.21
N VAL A 83 -4.13 9.33 -2.90
CA VAL A 83 -4.76 10.12 -3.98
C VAL A 83 -6.10 10.74 -3.59
N GLY A 84 -6.50 10.59 -2.32
CA GLY A 84 -7.74 11.18 -1.81
C GLY A 84 -9.03 10.46 -2.22
N GLU A 85 -8.93 9.31 -2.87
CA GLU A 85 -10.02 8.43 -3.22
C GLU A 85 -9.99 7.16 -2.37
N LEU A 86 -11.01 6.30 -2.51
CA LEU A 86 -10.98 4.97 -1.92
C LEU A 86 -9.76 4.22 -2.46
N GLY A 87 -9.04 3.51 -1.60
CA GLY A 87 -7.85 2.80 -2.03
C GLY A 87 -7.43 1.67 -1.11
N TYR A 88 -6.66 0.78 -1.70
CA TYR A 88 -6.05 -0.37 -1.04
C TYR A 88 -4.63 -0.54 -1.55
N GLU A 89 -3.74 -0.90 -0.65
CA GLU A 89 -2.40 -1.36 -0.98
C GLU A 89 -2.34 -2.86 -0.69
N LEU A 90 -1.98 -3.64 -1.70
CA LEU A 90 -1.76 -5.07 -1.61
C LEU A 90 -0.26 -5.33 -1.51
N TYR A 91 0.13 -6.17 -0.56
CA TYR A 91 1.51 -6.58 -0.33
C TYR A 91 1.63 -8.10 -0.45
N PRO A 92 1.53 -8.64 -1.67
CA PRO A 92 1.79 -10.06 -1.92
C PRO A 92 3.25 -10.39 -1.67
N THR A 93 3.54 -11.67 -1.43
CA THR A 93 4.91 -12.18 -1.51
C THR A 93 5.42 -12.12 -2.94
N ALA A 94 6.74 -12.05 -3.11
CA ALA A 94 7.35 -11.82 -4.42
C ALA A 94 7.05 -12.92 -5.44
N ASP A 95 6.85 -14.15 -4.98
CA ASP A 95 6.53 -15.33 -5.80
C ASP A 95 5.14 -15.27 -6.46
N VAL A 96 4.14 -14.66 -5.79
CA VAL A 96 2.77 -14.54 -6.33
C VAL A 96 2.44 -13.12 -6.81
N ALA A 97 3.40 -12.21 -6.77
CA ALA A 97 3.16 -10.79 -7.06
C ALA A 97 2.69 -10.54 -8.50
N VAL A 98 3.19 -11.33 -9.46
CA VAL A 98 2.79 -11.21 -10.87
C VAL A 98 1.35 -11.69 -11.04
N ASP A 99 1.00 -12.83 -10.45
CA ASP A 99 -0.37 -13.38 -10.55
C ASP A 99 -1.41 -12.44 -9.93
N VAL A 100 -1.08 -11.84 -8.78
CA VAL A 100 -1.93 -10.81 -8.15
C VAL A 100 -2.07 -9.57 -9.04
N TYR A 101 -0.97 -9.12 -9.66
CA TYR A 101 -0.99 -7.98 -10.56
C TYR A 101 -1.86 -8.26 -11.80
N ASP A 102 -1.71 -9.42 -12.42
CA ASP A 102 -2.48 -9.82 -13.59
C ASP A 102 -3.97 -9.97 -13.25
N ALA A 103 -4.30 -10.53 -12.09
CA ALA A 103 -5.66 -10.60 -11.59
C ALA A 103 -6.29 -9.19 -11.40
N VAL A 104 -5.52 -8.23 -10.86
CA VAL A 104 -5.96 -6.83 -10.74
C VAL A 104 -6.24 -6.22 -12.11
N LEU A 105 -5.36 -6.43 -13.09
CA LEU A 105 -5.56 -5.91 -14.46
C LEU A 105 -6.79 -6.53 -15.13
N ALA A 106 -6.94 -7.84 -15.05
CA ALA A 106 -8.08 -8.56 -15.62
C ALA A 106 -9.41 -8.10 -15.02
N ALA A 107 -9.49 -8.03 -13.68
CA ALA A 107 -10.69 -7.61 -12.97
C ALA A 107 -11.03 -6.13 -13.18
N GLY A 108 -10.04 -5.29 -13.45
CA GLY A 108 -10.20 -3.86 -13.62
C GLY A 108 -10.52 -3.41 -15.05
N HIS A 109 -10.43 -4.30 -16.03
CA HIS A 109 -10.53 -3.95 -17.45
C HIS A 109 -11.82 -3.20 -17.79
N ASP A 110 -12.98 -3.73 -17.43
CA ASP A 110 -14.31 -3.14 -17.64
C ASP A 110 -14.66 -2.05 -16.59
N LEU A 111 -13.88 -1.93 -15.53
CA LEU A 111 -14.03 -0.89 -14.52
C LEU A 111 -13.29 0.40 -14.88
N GLY A 112 -12.63 0.44 -16.01
CA GLY A 112 -11.86 1.60 -16.44
C GLY A 112 -10.52 1.76 -15.74
N LEU A 113 -9.95 0.68 -15.22
CA LEU A 113 -8.60 0.68 -14.63
C LEU A 113 -7.58 1.25 -15.61
N ARG A 114 -6.69 2.08 -15.09
CA ARG A 114 -5.55 2.63 -15.84
C ARG A 114 -4.29 2.55 -15.00
N HIS A 115 -3.17 2.31 -15.64
CA HIS A 115 -1.87 2.49 -15.02
C HIS A 115 -1.64 3.97 -14.73
N ALA A 116 -1.13 4.27 -13.54
CA ALA A 116 -0.80 5.62 -13.13
C ALA A 116 0.64 5.64 -12.60
N GLY A 117 1.42 6.58 -13.06
CA GLY A 117 2.77 6.81 -12.58
C GLY A 117 2.80 7.85 -11.45
N TYR A 118 4.00 8.10 -10.93
CA TYR A 118 4.21 9.04 -9.81
C TYR A 118 3.73 10.46 -10.10
N HIS A 119 3.81 10.95 -11.34
CA HIS A 119 3.29 12.28 -11.68
C HIS A 119 1.77 12.37 -11.53
N ALA A 120 1.05 11.32 -11.94
CA ALA A 120 -0.40 11.27 -11.73
C ALA A 120 -0.75 11.19 -10.24
N LEU A 121 -0.04 10.36 -9.48
CA LEU A 121 -0.21 10.23 -8.03
C LEU A 121 0.03 11.58 -7.35
N ASP A 122 1.10 12.29 -7.74
CA ASP A 122 1.47 13.59 -7.16
C ASP A 122 0.41 14.66 -7.44
N SER A 123 -0.12 14.71 -8.67
CA SER A 123 -1.23 15.60 -9.03
C SER A 123 -2.48 15.32 -8.18
N LEU A 124 -2.88 14.06 -8.11
CA LEU A 124 -4.09 13.65 -7.38
C LEU A 124 -3.99 13.92 -5.87
N ARG A 125 -2.84 13.64 -5.26
CA ARG A 125 -2.66 13.91 -3.82
C ARG A 125 -2.71 15.41 -3.50
N VAL A 126 -2.16 16.26 -4.40
CA VAL A 126 -2.17 17.71 -4.24
C VAL A 126 -3.60 18.26 -4.34
N GLU A 127 -4.41 17.79 -5.28
CA GLU A 127 -5.82 18.15 -5.39
C GLU A 127 -6.58 17.91 -4.08
N LYS A 128 -6.20 16.85 -3.34
CA LYS A 128 -6.81 16.49 -2.06
C LYS A 128 -6.15 17.18 -0.86
N GLY A 129 -5.08 17.95 -1.08
CA GLY A 129 -4.34 18.64 -0.03
C GLY A 129 -3.43 17.70 0.79
N TYR A 130 -3.14 16.49 0.32
CA TYR A 130 -2.21 15.59 0.99
C TYR A 130 -0.78 16.07 0.81
N ARG A 131 -0.04 16.08 1.90
CA ARG A 131 1.34 16.56 1.95
C ARG A 131 2.31 15.41 2.09
N HIS A 132 3.43 15.54 1.39
CA HIS A 132 4.51 14.57 1.42
C HIS A 132 5.63 15.08 2.33
N LEU A 133 5.88 14.37 3.44
CA LEU A 133 6.99 14.70 4.34
C LEU A 133 8.33 14.55 3.61
N GLY A 134 9.13 15.60 3.66
CA GLY A 134 10.42 15.68 2.99
C GLY A 134 10.34 16.21 1.56
N HIS A 135 9.14 16.52 1.06
CA HIS A 135 8.93 17.17 -0.23
C HIS A 135 8.14 18.48 -0.07
N ASP A 136 6.94 18.43 0.48
CA ASP A 136 6.09 19.60 0.70
C ASP A 136 6.29 20.21 2.10
N ILE A 137 6.59 19.36 3.06
CA ILE A 137 6.84 19.76 4.46
C ILE A 137 8.14 19.12 4.96
N GLY A 138 8.88 19.88 5.74
CA GLY A 138 10.14 19.47 6.38
C GLY A 138 9.99 19.32 7.89
N PRO A 139 11.04 18.86 8.58
CA PRO A 139 11.05 18.72 10.04
C PRO A 139 10.98 20.05 10.81
N VAL A 140 11.20 21.17 10.10
CA VAL A 140 11.20 22.53 10.68
C VAL A 140 9.89 23.28 10.42
N ASP A 141 9.02 22.72 9.60
CA ASP A 141 7.70 23.32 9.34
C ASP A 141 6.77 23.02 10.51
N ASP A 142 6.12 24.06 11.02
CA ASP A 142 5.09 23.92 12.05
C ASP A 142 3.82 23.34 11.41
N PRO A 143 3.23 22.28 11.94
CA PRO A 143 2.03 21.64 11.37
C PRO A 143 0.77 22.46 11.53
#